data_da3834df22f8f6891a16f595484b35e7
#
_entry.id   da3834df22f8f6891a16f595484b35e7
#
_cell.length_a   1.000
_cell.length_b   1.000
_cell.length_c   1.000
_cell.angle_alpha   90.00
_cell.angle_beta   90.00
_cell.angle_gamma   90.00
#
_symmetry.space_group_name_H-M   'P 1'
#
loop_
_entity.id
_entity.type
_entity.pdbx_description
1 polymer ?
#
loop_
_entity_poly.entity_id
_entity_poly.type
_entity_poly.pdbx_seq_one_letter_code
_entity_poly.pdbx_strand_id
1 'polypeptide(L)'
;MTEQTANEQHWIVLGDIHEGSPEVAEIPELAGASGLLVTGDLTNLGGVTRAKKVLADLRACHTQVFAQIGNMDRTEVDEWLSAEAVNLHRTVHELAPDVAVFGVGGSIFTPFGTPSEFPESKFSIWLEECWQKACRYKARILISHNPPFGTACDIVASGSHVGSRAVQEFIEEYQPDICFCGHIHESRAFDRIGRTQIVNPGAFVHGYYATLTRDKEGQFFTAMHSLAKK
;
A
#
# COMPACT_ATOMS: atom_id res chain seq x y z
N MET A 1 31.93 -16.13 -10.83
CA MET A 1 30.69 -15.33 -10.61
C MET A 1 30.34 -15.52 -9.15
N THR A 2 30.60 -14.53 -8.33
CA THR A 2 30.23 -14.55 -6.90
C THR A 2 28.72 -14.45 -6.79
N GLU A 3 28.09 -15.54 -6.31
CA GLU A 3 26.72 -15.47 -5.82
C GLU A 3 26.69 -14.41 -4.71
N GLN A 4 26.08 -13.26 -5.02
CA GLN A 4 25.66 -12.35 -3.98
C GLN A 4 24.57 -13.08 -3.17
N THR A 5 24.94 -13.58 -2.01
CA THR A 5 23.96 -14.04 -1.03
C THR A 5 23.00 -12.90 -0.76
N ALA A 6 21.75 -13.04 -1.18
CA ALA A 6 20.70 -12.07 -0.90
C ALA A 6 20.63 -11.92 0.63
N ASN A 7 20.83 -10.71 1.12
CA ASN A 7 20.58 -10.42 2.52
C ASN A 7 19.06 -10.39 2.75
N GLU A 8 18.64 -10.77 3.94
CA GLU A 8 17.27 -10.56 4.39
C GLU A 8 16.92 -9.08 4.24
N GLN A 9 15.78 -8.80 3.62
CA GLN A 9 15.29 -7.44 3.37
C GLN A 9 13.91 -7.29 3.99
N HIS A 10 13.61 -6.15 4.58
CA HIS A 10 12.26 -5.88 5.01
C HIS A 10 11.84 -4.44 4.71
N TRP A 11 10.56 -4.25 4.49
CA TRP A 11 9.90 -2.97 4.25
C TRP A 11 8.82 -2.75 5.29
N ILE A 12 8.62 -1.50 5.68
CA ILE A 12 7.50 -1.09 6.52
C ILE A 12 6.35 -0.68 5.60
N VAL A 13 5.17 -1.22 5.86
CA VAL A 13 3.95 -0.89 5.12
C VAL A 13 3.00 -0.12 6.01
N LEU A 14 2.64 1.08 5.57
CA LEU A 14 1.79 2.03 6.27
C LEU A 14 0.58 2.37 5.38
N GLY A 15 -0.54 2.70 5.99
CA GLY A 15 -1.69 3.26 5.30
C GLY A 15 -2.52 4.10 6.24
N ASP A 16 -3.40 4.93 5.68
CA ASP A 16 -4.35 5.71 6.48
C ASP A 16 -3.62 6.53 7.56
N ILE A 17 -2.61 7.30 7.11
CA ILE A 17 -1.72 8.11 7.96
C ILE A 17 -2.46 9.32 8.52
N HIS A 18 -3.34 9.94 7.70
CA HIS A 18 -4.18 11.07 8.09
C HIS A 18 -3.42 12.16 8.87
N GLU A 19 -2.20 12.50 8.39
CA GLU A 19 -1.31 13.50 8.98
C GLU A 19 -0.66 13.08 10.33
N GLY A 20 -0.87 11.83 10.80
CA GLY A 20 -0.20 11.24 11.97
C GLY A 20 1.21 10.72 11.69
N SER A 21 1.98 11.40 10.83
CA SER A 21 3.30 10.95 10.36
C SER A 21 4.46 11.03 11.37
N PRO A 22 4.45 11.89 12.41
CA PRO A 22 5.56 11.94 13.37
C PRO A 22 5.79 10.62 14.14
N GLU A 23 4.74 9.82 14.33
CA GLU A 23 4.81 8.53 15.03
C GLU A 23 5.56 7.46 14.25
N VAL A 24 5.82 7.65 12.95
CA VAL A 24 6.62 6.72 12.12
C VAL A 24 8.02 6.51 12.71
N ALA A 25 8.62 7.54 13.31
CA ALA A 25 9.93 7.44 13.96
C ALA A 25 9.93 6.49 15.19
N GLU A 26 8.78 6.10 15.69
CA GLU A 26 8.64 5.20 16.84
C GLU A 26 8.57 3.72 16.45
N ILE A 27 8.52 3.40 15.14
CA ILE A 27 8.47 2.02 14.64
C ILE A 27 9.80 1.31 14.93
N PRO A 28 9.80 0.25 15.76
CA PRO A 28 11.05 -0.43 16.12
C PRO A 28 11.76 -1.05 14.90
N GLU A 29 10.99 -1.62 13.96
CA GLU A 29 11.50 -2.29 12.75
C GLU A 29 12.01 -1.31 11.69
N LEU A 30 11.89 0.00 11.91
CA LEU A 30 12.45 1.03 11.02
C LEU A 30 13.97 0.90 10.89
N ALA A 31 14.63 0.49 11.99
CA ALA A 31 16.06 0.20 11.99
C ALA A 31 16.37 -0.99 11.07
N GLY A 32 17.11 -0.73 9.99
CA GLY A 32 17.45 -1.74 8.99
C GLY A 32 16.38 -2.02 7.94
N ALA A 33 15.27 -1.28 7.94
CA ALA A 33 14.28 -1.36 6.86
C ALA A 33 14.94 -1.01 5.51
N SER A 34 14.44 -1.62 4.45
CA SER A 34 14.85 -1.34 3.06
C SER A 34 14.02 -0.21 2.43
N GLY A 35 12.91 0.19 3.07
CA GLY A 35 12.06 1.27 2.60
C GLY A 35 10.70 1.31 3.28
N LEU A 36 9.95 2.36 2.96
CA LEU A 36 8.56 2.56 3.39
C LEU A 36 7.63 2.44 2.18
N LEU A 37 6.54 1.70 2.33
CA LEU A 37 5.46 1.57 1.34
C LEU A 37 4.18 2.14 1.95
N VAL A 38 3.57 3.12 1.29
CA VAL A 38 2.36 3.80 1.80
C VAL A 38 1.17 3.47 0.92
N THR A 39 0.14 2.85 1.51
CA THR A 39 -1.04 2.38 0.77
C THR A 39 -2.02 3.49 0.39
N GLY A 40 -1.89 4.70 0.95
CA GLY A 40 -2.75 5.85 0.66
C GLY A 40 -3.19 6.58 1.92
N ASP A 41 -4.05 7.58 1.74
CA ASP A 41 -4.56 8.47 2.78
C ASP A 41 -3.46 9.10 3.63
N LEU A 42 -2.57 9.81 2.94
CA LEU A 42 -1.53 10.61 3.59
C LEU A 42 -2.18 11.73 4.41
N THR A 43 -3.26 12.32 3.89
CA THR A 43 -3.89 13.50 4.44
C THR A 43 -5.37 13.28 4.76
N ASN A 44 -5.94 14.23 5.48
CA ASN A 44 -7.37 14.29 5.81
C ASN A 44 -8.02 15.39 4.97
N LEU A 45 -8.53 15.05 3.76
CA LEU A 45 -9.08 15.98 2.75
C LEU A 45 -8.06 17.05 2.29
N GLY A 46 -6.75 16.76 2.46
CA GLY A 46 -5.68 17.70 2.20
C GLY A 46 -5.15 17.65 0.78
N GLY A 47 -4.61 18.78 0.32
CA GLY A 47 -3.85 18.88 -0.92
C GLY A 47 -2.34 18.80 -0.70
N VAL A 48 -1.60 19.20 -1.74
CA VAL A 48 -0.13 19.08 -1.82
C VAL A 48 0.60 19.66 -0.61
N THR A 49 0.14 20.78 -0.04
CA THR A 49 0.82 21.39 1.12
C THR A 49 0.85 20.47 2.34
N ARG A 50 -0.23 19.73 2.61
CA ARG A 50 -0.30 18.78 3.72
C ARG A 50 0.47 17.50 3.40
N ALA A 51 0.31 16.97 2.18
CA ALA A 51 1.04 15.80 1.72
C ALA A 51 2.58 16.01 1.76
N LYS A 52 3.06 17.23 1.43
CA LYS A 52 4.49 17.59 1.57
C LYS A 52 5.01 17.42 2.98
N LYS A 53 4.23 17.81 3.99
CA LYS A 53 4.63 17.65 5.39
C LYS A 53 4.75 16.17 5.75
N VAL A 54 3.72 15.37 5.41
CA VAL A 54 3.74 13.93 5.66
C VAL A 54 4.93 13.26 4.97
N LEU A 55 5.16 13.53 3.68
CA LEU A 55 6.30 12.95 2.97
C LEU A 55 7.65 13.39 3.55
N ALA A 56 7.77 14.63 4.04
CA ALA A 56 8.98 15.10 4.68
C ALA A 56 9.27 14.33 5.99
N ASP A 57 8.25 14.09 6.81
CA ASP A 57 8.36 13.29 8.04
C ASP A 57 8.76 11.83 7.71
N LEU A 58 8.15 11.22 6.68
CA LEU A 58 8.52 9.88 6.21
C LEU A 58 9.97 9.83 5.71
N ARG A 59 10.39 10.82 4.92
CA ARG A 59 11.77 10.92 4.40
C ARG A 59 12.81 11.21 5.49
N ALA A 60 12.41 11.83 6.59
CA ALA A 60 13.26 11.98 7.77
C ALA A 60 13.54 10.64 8.46
N CYS A 61 12.60 9.69 8.35
CA CYS A 61 12.73 8.34 8.89
C CYS A 61 13.46 7.39 7.94
N HIS A 62 13.21 7.49 6.62
CA HIS A 62 13.83 6.63 5.61
C HIS A 62 13.96 7.32 4.26
N THR A 63 15.10 7.12 3.58
CA THR A 63 15.35 7.76 2.27
C THR A 63 14.55 7.15 1.13
N GLN A 64 14.24 5.85 1.19
CA GLN A 64 13.43 5.17 0.20
C GLN A 64 11.98 5.11 0.67
N VAL A 65 11.12 5.91 0.07
CA VAL A 65 9.69 5.99 0.35
C VAL A 65 8.95 5.87 -0.96
N PHE A 66 7.99 4.96 -1.02
CA PHE A 66 7.00 4.88 -2.10
C PHE A 66 5.62 5.08 -1.51
N ALA A 67 4.83 5.94 -2.13
CA ALA A 67 3.51 6.32 -1.63
C ALA A 67 2.53 6.52 -2.77
N GLN A 68 1.25 6.38 -2.49
CA GLN A 68 0.17 6.74 -3.40
C GLN A 68 -0.92 7.48 -2.66
N ILE A 69 -1.85 8.08 -3.40
CA ILE A 69 -3.04 8.68 -2.83
C ILE A 69 -3.99 7.61 -2.30
N GLY A 70 -4.72 7.92 -1.21
CA GLY A 70 -5.99 7.28 -0.86
C GLY A 70 -7.16 8.12 -1.32
N ASN A 71 -8.38 7.78 -0.90
CA ASN A 71 -9.57 8.55 -1.27
C ASN A 71 -9.66 9.92 -0.56
N MET A 72 -9.04 10.06 0.62
CA MET A 72 -9.04 11.33 1.36
C MET A 72 -8.01 12.34 0.85
N ASP A 73 -7.05 11.92 0.03
CA ASP A 73 -6.10 12.83 -0.61
C ASP A 73 -6.73 13.48 -1.84
N ARG A 74 -6.45 14.78 -2.07
CA ARG A 74 -6.90 15.44 -3.28
C ARG A 74 -6.12 14.95 -4.50
N THR A 75 -6.75 14.90 -5.66
CA THR A 75 -6.16 14.37 -6.91
C THR A 75 -4.86 15.07 -7.32
N GLU A 76 -4.66 16.35 -7.00
CA GLU A 76 -3.40 17.06 -7.24
C GLU A 76 -2.20 16.47 -6.49
N VAL A 77 -2.45 15.70 -5.42
CA VAL A 77 -1.38 15.00 -4.68
C VAL A 77 -0.78 13.88 -5.51
N ASP A 78 -1.55 13.22 -6.36
CA ASP A 78 -1.07 12.17 -7.26
C ASP A 78 -0.01 12.69 -8.25
N GLU A 79 -0.31 13.82 -8.91
CA GLU A 79 0.63 14.45 -9.83
C GLU A 79 1.90 14.91 -9.10
N TRP A 80 1.73 15.45 -7.88
CA TRP A 80 2.85 15.89 -7.08
C TRP A 80 3.73 14.71 -6.62
N LEU A 81 3.17 13.59 -6.17
CA LEU A 81 3.92 12.38 -5.81
C LEU A 81 4.71 11.84 -7.01
N SER A 82 4.15 11.95 -8.22
CA SER A 82 4.82 11.58 -9.46
C SER A 82 6.03 12.49 -9.74
N ALA A 83 5.89 13.79 -9.52
CA ALA A 83 7.00 14.75 -9.64
C ALA A 83 8.11 14.51 -8.61
N GLU A 84 7.76 14.02 -7.42
CA GLU A 84 8.70 13.60 -6.38
C GLU A 84 9.35 12.22 -6.63
N ALA A 85 8.95 11.52 -7.70
CA ALA A 85 9.42 10.18 -8.09
C ALA A 85 9.17 9.09 -7.02
N VAL A 86 8.11 9.25 -6.22
CA VAL A 86 7.72 8.30 -5.16
C VAL A 86 6.35 7.63 -5.39
N ASN A 87 5.64 8.02 -6.46
CA ASN A 87 4.27 7.61 -6.69
C ASN A 87 4.15 6.12 -7.03
N LEU A 88 3.29 5.40 -6.30
CA LEU A 88 2.89 4.02 -6.61
C LEU A 88 1.68 3.97 -7.55
N HIS A 89 0.79 4.99 -7.50
CA HIS A 89 -0.42 4.97 -8.32
C HIS A 89 -0.08 4.89 -9.81
N ARG A 90 -0.50 3.81 -10.47
CA ARG A 90 -0.27 3.53 -11.90
C ARG A 90 1.21 3.44 -12.31
N THR A 91 2.08 3.16 -11.33
CA THR A 91 3.52 3.08 -11.54
C THR A 91 4.05 1.74 -11.03
N VAL A 92 5.15 1.29 -11.65
CA VAL A 92 5.86 0.06 -11.25
C VAL A 92 7.28 0.45 -10.84
N HIS A 93 7.67 0.08 -9.64
CA HIS A 93 9.03 0.25 -9.13
C HIS A 93 9.68 -1.10 -8.85
N GLU A 94 11.00 -1.17 -8.98
CA GLU A 94 11.78 -2.30 -8.53
C GLU A 94 12.14 -2.09 -7.05
N LEU A 95 11.65 -2.98 -6.17
CA LEU A 95 12.00 -2.96 -4.74
C LEU A 95 13.33 -3.64 -4.47
N ALA A 96 13.59 -4.71 -5.20
CA ALA A 96 14.81 -5.51 -5.14
C ALA A 96 14.97 -6.24 -6.47
N PRO A 97 16.13 -6.80 -6.80
CA PRO A 97 16.29 -7.61 -7.99
C PRO A 97 15.17 -8.65 -8.09
N ASP A 98 14.49 -8.71 -9.22
CA ASP A 98 13.35 -9.60 -9.49
C ASP A 98 12.04 -9.33 -8.69
N VAL A 99 11.95 -8.24 -7.92
CA VAL A 99 10.77 -7.87 -7.13
C VAL A 99 10.22 -6.54 -7.58
N ALA A 100 8.98 -6.54 -8.08
CA ALA A 100 8.26 -5.32 -8.39
C ALA A 100 7.24 -4.94 -7.31
N VAL A 101 7.08 -3.64 -7.06
CA VAL A 101 5.90 -3.08 -6.42
C VAL A 101 5.17 -2.20 -7.41
N PHE A 102 3.86 -2.27 -7.42
CA PHE A 102 2.99 -1.43 -8.24
C PHE A 102 1.69 -1.15 -7.50
N GLY A 103 0.98 -0.09 -7.87
CA GLY A 103 -0.18 0.28 -7.08
C GLY A 103 -1.30 0.98 -7.83
N VAL A 104 -2.46 0.97 -7.16
CA VAL A 104 -3.64 1.75 -7.52
C VAL A 104 -4.18 2.46 -6.27
N GLY A 105 -4.14 3.78 -6.31
CA GLY A 105 -4.62 4.64 -5.23
C GLY A 105 -6.06 5.12 -5.44
N GLY A 106 -6.58 5.83 -4.44
CA GLY A 106 -7.98 6.23 -4.39
C GLY A 106 -8.92 5.08 -4.03
N SER A 107 -10.22 5.31 -4.06
CA SER A 107 -11.23 4.29 -3.82
C SER A 107 -12.30 4.27 -4.91
N ILE A 108 -13.13 3.22 -4.92
CA ILE A 108 -14.42 3.26 -5.62
C ILE A 108 -15.33 4.27 -4.94
N PHE A 109 -16.47 4.58 -5.58
CA PHE A 109 -17.41 5.55 -5.02
C PHE A 109 -17.91 5.10 -3.64
N THR A 110 -17.81 6.02 -2.67
CA THR A 110 -18.31 5.85 -1.31
C THR A 110 -19.53 6.73 -1.05
N PRO A 111 -20.33 6.50 0.00
CA PRO A 111 -21.42 7.38 0.38
C PRO A 111 -20.94 8.78 0.84
N PHE A 112 -19.65 8.97 1.02
CA PHE A 112 -19.07 10.17 1.64
C PHE A 112 -18.61 11.22 0.62
N GLY A 113 -18.45 10.85 -0.66
CA GLY A 113 -18.00 11.76 -1.72
C GLY A 113 -16.63 12.35 -1.46
N THR A 114 -15.65 11.50 -1.21
CA THR A 114 -14.27 11.89 -0.92
C THR A 114 -13.51 12.33 -2.18
N PRO A 115 -12.41 13.10 -2.05
CA PRO A 115 -11.76 13.75 -3.20
C PRO A 115 -11.30 12.85 -4.34
N SER A 116 -10.82 11.62 -4.02
CA SER A 116 -10.20 10.73 -5.00
C SER A 116 -10.97 9.41 -5.11
N GLU A 117 -12.22 9.52 -5.60
CA GLU A 117 -13.07 8.38 -5.90
C GLU A 117 -13.20 8.18 -7.41
N PHE A 118 -13.14 6.92 -7.85
CA PHE A 118 -13.11 6.54 -9.26
C PHE A 118 -14.02 5.33 -9.52
N PRO A 119 -14.58 5.19 -10.74
CA PRO A 119 -15.36 4.01 -11.08
C PRO A 119 -14.48 2.76 -11.19
N GLU A 120 -15.05 1.58 -10.93
CA GLU A 120 -14.39 0.26 -11.02
C GLU A 120 -13.63 0.08 -12.35
N SER A 121 -14.21 0.55 -13.46
CA SER A 121 -13.59 0.45 -14.78
C SER A 121 -12.22 1.15 -14.88
N LYS A 122 -11.97 2.17 -14.07
CA LYS A 122 -10.66 2.81 -14.00
C LYS A 122 -9.65 1.91 -13.28
N PHE A 123 -10.05 1.27 -12.19
CA PHE A 123 -9.20 0.31 -11.49
C PHE A 123 -8.80 -0.84 -12.40
N SER A 124 -9.74 -1.42 -13.16
CA SER A 124 -9.43 -2.49 -14.11
C SER A 124 -8.37 -2.04 -15.14
N ILE A 125 -8.53 -0.86 -15.73
CA ILE A 125 -7.58 -0.32 -16.72
C ILE A 125 -6.19 -0.09 -16.07
N TRP A 126 -6.13 0.56 -14.93
CA TRP A 126 -4.87 0.91 -14.26
C TRP A 126 -4.10 -0.30 -13.76
N LEU A 127 -4.81 -1.29 -13.24
CA LEU A 127 -4.20 -2.57 -12.82
C LEU A 127 -3.60 -3.31 -13.99
N GLU A 128 -4.32 -3.38 -15.12
CA GLU A 128 -3.81 -3.99 -16.35
C GLU A 128 -2.58 -3.24 -16.89
N GLU A 129 -2.61 -1.90 -16.97
CA GLU A 129 -1.45 -1.08 -17.39
C GLU A 129 -0.21 -1.33 -16.51
N CYS A 130 -0.40 -1.51 -15.20
CA CYS A 130 0.68 -1.84 -14.28
C CYS A 130 1.18 -3.28 -14.51
N TRP A 131 0.26 -4.23 -14.68
CA TRP A 131 0.62 -5.64 -14.86
C TRP A 131 1.47 -5.88 -16.10
N GLN A 132 1.17 -5.22 -17.22
CA GLN A 132 1.97 -5.31 -18.45
C GLN A 132 3.46 -4.98 -18.23
N LYS A 133 3.77 -4.20 -17.19
CA LYS A 133 5.15 -3.84 -16.83
C LYS A 133 5.69 -4.72 -15.70
N ALA A 134 4.82 -5.12 -14.75
CA ALA A 134 5.20 -5.86 -13.56
C ALA A 134 5.33 -7.39 -13.82
N CYS A 135 4.64 -7.95 -14.80
CA CYS A 135 4.58 -9.40 -15.04
C CYS A 135 5.96 -10.04 -15.37
N ARG A 136 6.93 -9.25 -15.82
CA ARG A 136 8.30 -9.69 -16.08
C ARG A 136 9.13 -10.00 -14.84
N TYR A 137 8.72 -9.50 -13.68
CA TYR A 137 9.39 -9.74 -12.41
C TYR A 137 8.94 -11.08 -11.82
N LYS A 138 9.83 -11.73 -11.04
CA LYS A 138 9.52 -13.01 -10.41
C LYS A 138 8.52 -12.87 -9.28
N ALA A 139 8.65 -11.79 -8.49
CA ALA A 139 7.72 -11.46 -7.42
C ALA A 139 7.07 -10.10 -7.65
N ARG A 140 5.81 -9.98 -7.31
CA ARG A 140 4.96 -8.82 -7.61
C ARG A 140 4.11 -8.48 -6.39
N ILE A 141 4.35 -7.30 -5.85
CA ILE A 141 3.65 -6.76 -4.71
C ILE A 141 2.68 -5.71 -5.21
N LEU A 142 1.39 -5.93 -5.01
CA LEU A 142 0.34 -4.96 -5.30
C LEU A 142 0.09 -4.10 -4.05
N ILE A 143 0.01 -2.79 -4.24
CA ILE A 143 -0.49 -1.85 -3.25
C ILE A 143 -1.81 -1.27 -3.78
N SER A 144 -2.92 -1.62 -3.16
CA SER A 144 -4.23 -1.07 -3.50
C SER A 144 -4.80 -0.34 -2.30
N HIS A 145 -5.07 0.96 -2.42
CA HIS A 145 -5.70 1.64 -1.26
C HIS A 145 -7.05 0.99 -0.94
N ASN A 146 -7.91 0.81 -1.95
CA ASN A 146 -9.18 0.12 -1.79
C ASN A 146 -8.95 -1.40 -1.69
N PRO A 147 -9.46 -2.09 -0.65
CA PRO A 147 -9.31 -3.54 -0.52
C PRO A 147 -10.07 -4.29 -1.62
N PRO A 148 -9.67 -5.55 -1.95
CA PRO A 148 -10.45 -6.41 -2.84
C PRO A 148 -11.77 -6.81 -2.19
N PHE A 149 -12.85 -6.82 -2.98
CA PHE A 149 -14.19 -7.18 -2.52
C PHE A 149 -14.25 -8.63 -2.02
N GLY A 150 -15.05 -8.86 -0.97
CA GLY A 150 -15.39 -10.20 -0.47
C GLY A 150 -14.31 -10.84 0.40
N THR A 151 -13.42 -10.05 0.96
CA THR A 151 -12.35 -10.51 1.87
C THR A 151 -12.57 -10.04 3.31
N ALA A 152 -11.82 -10.58 4.26
CA ALA A 152 -11.82 -10.07 5.63
C ALA A 152 -11.27 -8.63 5.73
N CYS A 153 -10.64 -8.12 4.67
CA CYS A 153 -10.02 -6.79 4.62
C CYS A 153 -10.98 -5.67 4.20
N ASP A 154 -12.24 -6.00 3.82
CA ASP A 154 -13.21 -5.03 3.30
C ASP A 154 -14.56 -5.02 4.03
N ILE A 155 -14.64 -5.59 5.24
CA ILE A 155 -15.88 -5.72 6.02
C ILE A 155 -16.04 -4.47 6.90
N VAL A 156 -17.08 -3.68 6.66
CA VAL A 156 -17.44 -2.56 7.56
C VAL A 156 -18.24 -3.04 8.76
N ALA A 157 -18.41 -2.18 9.79
CA ALA A 157 -19.08 -2.51 11.05
C ALA A 157 -20.50 -3.10 10.89
N SER A 158 -21.20 -2.83 9.78
CA SER A 158 -22.48 -3.45 9.45
C SER A 158 -22.39 -4.93 9.02
N GLY A 159 -21.18 -5.45 8.78
CA GLY A 159 -20.94 -6.76 8.21
C GLY A 159 -20.98 -6.80 6.67
N SER A 160 -21.12 -5.65 6.03
CA SER A 160 -21.15 -5.56 4.56
C SER A 160 -19.75 -5.46 3.98
N HIS A 161 -19.52 -6.11 2.83
CA HIS A 161 -18.34 -5.96 2.02
C HIS A 161 -18.43 -4.68 1.16
N VAL A 162 -17.39 -3.86 1.18
CA VAL A 162 -17.34 -2.56 0.47
C VAL A 162 -16.08 -2.37 -0.38
N GLY A 163 -15.32 -3.42 -0.60
CA GLY A 163 -14.13 -3.43 -1.42
C GLY A 163 -14.39 -3.31 -2.92
N SER A 164 -13.34 -3.18 -3.71
CA SER A 164 -13.40 -3.10 -5.17
C SER A 164 -13.48 -4.48 -5.81
N ARG A 165 -14.46 -4.67 -6.70
CA ARG A 165 -14.58 -5.87 -7.53
C ARG A 165 -13.49 -5.94 -8.58
N ALA A 166 -13.10 -4.80 -9.15
CA ALA A 166 -12.00 -4.75 -10.11
C ALA A 166 -10.68 -5.21 -9.51
N VAL A 167 -10.41 -4.85 -8.24
CA VAL A 167 -9.21 -5.34 -7.52
C VAL A 167 -9.32 -6.83 -7.22
N GLN A 168 -10.49 -7.32 -6.82
CA GLN A 168 -10.74 -8.76 -6.60
C GLN A 168 -10.51 -9.56 -7.89
N GLU A 169 -11.19 -9.20 -8.99
CA GLU A 169 -11.10 -9.87 -10.30
C GLU A 169 -9.67 -9.89 -10.83
N PHE A 170 -8.96 -8.76 -10.71
CA PHE A 170 -7.55 -8.68 -11.07
C PHE A 170 -6.68 -9.66 -10.26
N ILE A 171 -6.89 -9.74 -8.95
CA ILE A 171 -6.13 -10.68 -8.10
C ILE A 171 -6.49 -12.13 -8.44
N GLU A 172 -7.76 -12.45 -8.71
CA GLU A 172 -8.17 -13.79 -9.13
C GLU A 172 -7.50 -14.22 -10.42
N GLU A 173 -7.37 -13.32 -11.39
CA GLU A 173 -6.79 -13.63 -12.70
C GLU A 173 -5.26 -13.69 -12.66
N TYR A 174 -4.61 -12.66 -12.10
CA TYR A 174 -3.15 -12.48 -12.24
C TYR A 174 -2.33 -12.98 -11.06
N GLN A 175 -2.93 -13.14 -9.89
CA GLN A 175 -2.31 -13.70 -8.70
C GLN A 175 -0.95 -13.04 -8.35
N PRO A 176 -0.89 -11.71 -8.07
CA PRO A 176 0.31 -11.13 -7.47
C PRO A 176 0.65 -11.89 -6.18
N ASP A 177 1.90 -11.81 -5.73
CA ASP A 177 2.33 -12.61 -4.57
C ASP A 177 1.66 -12.09 -3.28
N ILE A 178 1.57 -10.77 -3.15
CA ILE A 178 0.93 -10.10 -1.99
C ILE A 178 0.16 -8.87 -2.49
N CYS A 179 -0.96 -8.58 -1.83
CA CYS A 179 -1.70 -7.31 -1.94
C CYS A 179 -1.81 -6.67 -0.57
N PHE A 180 -1.22 -5.49 -0.40
CA PHE A 180 -1.49 -4.63 0.75
C PHE A 180 -2.58 -3.63 0.40
N CYS A 181 -3.50 -3.42 1.34
CA CYS A 181 -4.58 -2.45 1.22
C CYS A 181 -4.74 -1.61 2.50
N GLY A 182 -5.65 -0.64 2.49
CA GLY A 182 -6.01 0.23 3.59
C GLY A 182 -7.50 0.56 3.56
N HIS A 183 -7.85 1.84 3.71
CA HIS A 183 -9.19 2.41 3.53
C HIS A 183 -10.24 1.98 4.57
N ILE A 184 -10.40 0.69 4.81
CA ILE A 184 -11.37 0.18 5.79
C ILE A 184 -10.65 -0.08 7.12
N HIS A 185 -10.62 0.95 7.97
CA HIS A 185 -9.80 0.98 9.20
C HIS A 185 -10.16 -0.14 10.18
N GLU A 186 -11.44 -0.50 10.27
CA GLU A 186 -11.93 -1.56 11.13
C GLU A 186 -11.63 -2.97 10.62
N SER A 187 -11.27 -3.12 9.33
CA SER A 187 -11.00 -4.41 8.69
C SER A 187 -9.52 -4.79 8.69
N ARG A 188 -8.84 -4.52 9.80
CA ARG A 188 -7.45 -4.95 10.01
C ARG A 188 -7.39 -6.48 10.03
N ALA A 189 -6.91 -7.10 8.95
CA ALA A 189 -6.97 -8.55 8.76
C ALA A 189 -5.92 -9.07 7.77
N PHE A 190 -5.70 -10.38 7.83
CA PHE A 190 -5.13 -11.18 6.76
C PHE A 190 -6.25 -11.96 6.05
N ASP A 191 -6.12 -12.10 4.75
CA ASP A 191 -6.95 -12.99 3.94
C ASP A 191 -6.17 -13.53 2.73
N ARG A 192 -6.83 -14.26 1.84
CA ARG A 192 -6.20 -14.86 0.67
C ARG A 192 -7.19 -14.98 -0.48
N ILE A 193 -6.75 -14.62 -1.68
CA ILE A 193 -7.44 -14.90 -2.95
C ILE A 193 -6.50 -15.79 -3.79
N GLY A 194 -6.87 -17.07 -3.95
CA GLY A 194 -5.98 -18.04 -4.58
C GLY A 194 -4.64 -18.14 -3.85
N ARG A 195 -3.51 -17.85 -4.52
CA ARG A 195 -2.20 -17.82 -3.89
C ARG A 195 -1.82 -16.47 -3.30
N THR A 196 -2.52 -15.39 -3.69
CA THR A 196 -2.23 -14.03 -3.24
C THR A 196 -2.62 -13.85 -1.79
N GLN A 197 -1.67 -13.44 -0.95
CA GLN A 197 -1.96 -12.99 0.40
C GLN A 197 -2.49 -11.55 0.38
N ILE A 198 -3.60 -11.30 1.07
CA ILE A 198 -4.20 -9.97 1.24
C ILE A 198 -3.92 -9.49 2.66
N VAL A 199 -3.47 -8.25 2.80
CA VAL A 199 -3.11 -7.67 4.11
C VAL A 199 -3.67 -6.27 4.21
N ASN A 200 -4.59 -6.06 5.15
CA ASN A 200 -4.94 -4.74 5.62
C ASN A 200 -4.29 -4.52 6.99
N PRO A 201 -3.22 -3.71 7.10
CA PRO A 201 -2.54 -3.51 8.38
C PRO A 201 -3.38 -2.71 9.39
N GLY A 202 -4.46 -2.09 8.94
CA GLY A 202 -5.21 -1.08 9.69
C GLY A 202 -4.59 0.32 9.58
N ALA A 203 -5.28 1.31 10.09
CA ALA A 203 -4.88 2.70 9.96
C ALA A 203 -3.68 3.07 10.84
N PHE A 204 -2.66 3.69 10.24
CA PHE A 204 -1.45 4.12 10.96
C PHE A 204 -1.76 5.24 11.96
N VAL A 205 -2.74 6.09 11.70
CA VAL A 205 -3.20 7.09 12.70
C VAL A 205 -3.61 6.47 14.04
N HIS A 206 -3.87 5.15 14.06
CA HIS A 206 -4.12 4.37 15.28
C HIS A 206 -2.89 3.56 15.73
N GLY A 207 -1.74 3.77 15.10
CA GLY A 207 -0.48 3.08 15.39
C GLY A 207 -0.34 1.72 14.73
N TYR A 208 -1.20 1.34 13.78
CA TYR A 208 -1.13 0.05 13.09
C TYR A 208 -0.24 0.12 11.83
N TYR A 209 0.56 -0.91 11.61
CA TYR A 209 1.41 -1.06 10.43
C TYR A 209 1.70 -2.53 10.17
N ALA A 210 2.36 -2.82 9.04
CA ALA A 210 2.86 -4.15 8.74
C ALA A 210 4.35 -4.11 8.36
N THR A 211 4.99 -5.28 8.45
CA THR A 211 6.28 -5.54 7.81
C THR A 211 6.09 -6.52 6.67
N LEU A 212 6.82 -6.28 5.58
CA LEU A 212 7.03 -7.22 4.49
C LEU A 212 8.51 -7.64 4.55
N THR A 213 8.77 -8.91 4.81
CA THR A 213 10.14 -9.45 4.87
C THR A 213 10.38 -10.42 3.72
N ARG A 214 11.52 -10.31 3.05
CA ARG A 214 12.03 -11.28 2.09
C ARG A 214 13.23 -11.96 2.70
N ASP A 215 13.18 -13.28 2.84
CA ASP A 215 14.30 -14.06 3.34
C ASP A 215 15.38 -14.29 2.27
N LYS A 216 16.44 -14.99 2.65
CA LYS A 216 17.58 -15.32 1.77
C LYS A 216 17.22 -16.28 0.65
N GLU A 217 16.17 -17.07 0.83
CA GLU A 217 15.61 -17.98 -0.16
C GLU A 217 14.65 -17.27 -1.13
N GLY A 218 14.32 -15.99 -0.86
CA GLY A 218 13.43 -15.15 -1.66
C GLY A 218 11.96 -15.32 -1.31
N GLN A 219 11.63 -15.97 -0.19
CA GLN A 219 10.26 -16.12 0.29
C GLN A 219 9.81 -14.85 1.03
N PHE A 220 8.52 -14.53 0.90
CA PHE A 220 7.93 -13.38 1.55
C PHE A 220 7.13 -13.76 2.78
N PHE A 221 7.31 -12.98 3.83
CA PHE A 221 6.57 -13.07 5.08
C PHE A 221 6.00 -11.70 5.40
N THR A 222 4.79 -11.68 5.94
CA THR A 222 4.14 -10.45 6.41
C THR A 222 3.76 -10.58 7.86
N ALA A 223 3.93 -9.51 8.62
CA ALA A 223 3.47 -9.44 10.01
C ALA A 223 2.77 -8.10 10.25
N MET A 224 1.74 -8.11 11.08
CA MET A 224 1.02 -6.90 11.50
C MET A 224 1.43 -6.51 12.90
N HIS A 225 1.69 -5.22 13.09
CA HIS A 225 2.20 -4.64 14.32
C HIS A 225 1.28 -3.51 14.83
N SER A 226 1.53 -3.10 16.05
CA SER A 226 0.95 -1.88 16.62
C SER A 226 1.98 -1.18 17.49
N LEU A 227 2.05 0.14 17.39
CA LEU A 227 2.78 0.96 18.35
C LEU A 227 2.13 0.85 19.72
N ALA A 228 2.92 0.87 20.78
CA ALA A 228 2.39 0.94 22.15
C ALA A 228 1.62 2.26 22.30
N LYS A 229 0.38 2.20 22.77
CA LYS A 229 -0.35 3.42 23.12
C LYS A 229 0.37 4.10 24.30
N LYS A 230 0.74 5.36 24.09
CA LYS A 230 1.25 6.23 25.17
C LYS A 230 0.14 6.67 26.09
#